data_33f79c046e255b0835e937fc65455a87
#
_entry.id   33f79c046e255b0835e937fc65455a87
#
_cell.length_a   1.000
_cell.length_b   1.000
_cell.length_c   1.000
_cell.angle_alpha   90.00
_cell.angle_beta   90.00
_cell.angle_gamma   90.00
#
_symmetry.space_group_name_H-M   'P 1'
#
loop_
_entity.id
_entity.type
_entity.pdbx_description
1 polymer ?
#
loop_
_entity_poly.entity_id
_entity_poly.type
_entity_poly.pdbx_seq_one_letter_code
_entity_poly.pdbx_strand_id
1 'polypeptide(L)'
;VMEASDDAQLPSSRILLIRKERQYRKEDEKGYEHALQDHEVKQLDKETIEAIEYYTSAPPVHDGKSWYQYMNQFLRGLLPNGNKLPEENGVKETVLKMINRLGNAFQGKQKETKRVYRGLNLRDVFKEKIDQPESLVGAVYSDKGYLSTSRQRKKSVDFLQYSGVWYSAVQRFIEIRQKNPQAPPPEKFITGHSLLEITAREGAHGLDIEDVTQVAGEEEILFPPGTRVYLHSMQMSNCRITVSREDFVKAVGNRLSPQEMERIFPSSWNAIYINVQVPVFQGEIR
;
A
#
# COMPACT_ATOMS: atom_id res chain seq x y z
N VAL A 1 7.66 17.00 6.35
CA VAL A 1 8.83 16.73 5.50
C VAL A 1 9.09 15.27 5.61
N MET A 2 8.83 14.51 4.53
CA MET A 2 9.34 13.14 4.43
C MET A 2 10.85 13.27 4.21
N GLU A 3 11.65 13.13 5.25
CA GLU A 3 13.04 12.83 5.04
C GLU A 3 13.08 11.40 4.49
N ALA A 4 13.39 11.27 3.20
CA ALA A 4 13.86 9.99 2.69
C ALA A 4 15.16 9.72 3.45
N SER A 5 15.19 8.67 4.28
CA SER A 5 16.48 8.20 4.78
C SER A 5 17.35 7.91 3.56
N ASP A 6 18.62 8.30 3.60
CA ASP A 6 19.60 8.09 2.50
C ASP A 6 19.77 6.61 2.10
N ASP A 7 19.09 5.69 2.79
CA ASP A 7 19.09 4.24 2.59
C ASP A 7 17.86 3.72 1.83
N ALA A 8 17.20 4.52 0.98
CA ALA A 8 16.14 4.04 0.09
C ALA A 8 16.72 3.05 -0.94
N GLN A 9 17.08 1.84 -0.49
CA GLN A 9 17.54 0.74 -1.32
C GLN A 9 16.36 -0.03 -1.92
N LEU A 10 16.53 -0.47 -3.11
CA LEU A 10 15.67 -1.07 -4.13
C LEU A 10 15.06 -2.45 -3.77
N PRO A 11 14.09 -2.98 -4.55
CA PRO A 11 13.29 -4.18 -4.24
C PRO A 11 14.05 -5.44 -3.80
N SER A 12 15.30 -5.62 -4.21
CA SER A 12 16.13 -6.74 -3.78
C SER A 12 16.51 -6.69 -2.30
N SER A 13 16.52 -5.50 -1.68
CA SER A 13 16.77 -5.32 -0.25
C SER A 13 15.51 -5.57 0.61
N ARG A 14 14.31 -5.60 0.01
CA ARG A 14 13.07 -5.91 0.71
C ARG A 14 13.10 -7.31 1.33
N ILE A 15 13.65 -8.30 0.63
CA ILE A 15 13.81 -9.67 1.15
C ILE A 15 14.84 -9.70 2.29
N LEU A 16 15.87 -8.88 2.22
CA LEU A 16 16.91 -8.76 3.24
C LEU A 16 16.40 -8.02 4.49
N LEU A 17 15.58 -6.97 4.32
CA LEU A 17 14.94 -6.24 5.42
C LEU A 17 13.95 -7.12 6.18
N ILE A 18 13.11 -7.90 5.48
CA ILE A 18 12.19 -8.86 6.11
C ILE A 18 12.98 -9.94 6.88
N ARG A 19 14.14 -10.39 6.37
CA ARG A 19 15.02 -11.32 7.08
C ARG A 19 15.71 -10.68 8.29
N LYS A 20 16.14 -9.42 8.20
CA LYS A 20 16.73 -8.68 9.33
C LYS A 20 15.69 -8.36 10.41
N GLU A 21 14.47 -7.97 10.06
CA GLU A 21 13.39 -7.73 11.01
C GLU A 21 12.98 -9.01 11.76
N ARG A 22 13.00 -10.17 11.10
CA ARG A 22 12.81 -11.47 11.78
C ARG A 22 13.94 -11.81 12.75
N GLN A 23 15.17 -11.34 12.51
CA GLN A 23 16.30 -11.53 13.43
C GLN A 23 16.22 -10.57 14.63
N TYR A 24 15.82 -9.30 14.41
CA TYR A 24 15.60 -8.32 15.48
C TYR A 24 14.47 -8.73 16.43
N ARG A 25 13.39 -9.34 15.93
CA ARG A 25 12.28 -9.82 16.78
C ARG A 25 12.69 -10.89 17.80
N LYS A 26 13.69 -11.71 17.51
CA LYS A 26 14.18 -12.72 18.48
C LYS A 26 14.92 -12.12 19.66
N GLU A 27 15.48 -10.94 19.52
CA GLU A 27 16.21 -10.24 20.60
C GLU A 27 15.29 -9.34 21.44
N ASP A 28 14.15 -8.89 20.89
CA ASP A 28 13.15 -8.04 21.56
C ASP A 28 12.01 -8.82 22.25
N GLU A 29 11.97 -10.14 22.14
CA GLU A 29 10.90 -10.97 22.75
C GLU A 29 10.73 -10.72 24.28
N LYS A 30 11.77 -10.28 24.97
CA LYS A 30 11.69 -9.93 26.41
C LYS A 30 11.03 -8.58 26.70
N GLY A 31 11.00 -7.64 25.75
CA GLY A 31 10.30 -6.35 25.86
C GLY A 31 8.82 -6.44 25.50
N TYR A 32 8.44 -7.45 24.71
CA TYR A 32 7.10 -7.62 24.19
C TYR A 32 6.09 -8.19 25.20
N GLU A 33 6.54 -9.02 26.14
CA GLU A 33 5.67 -9.57 27.18
C GLU A 33 5.07 -8.51 28.12
N HIS A 34 5.73 -7.36 28.29
CA HIS A 34 5.18 -6.25 29.10
C HIS A 34 4.17 -5.39 28.34
N ALA A 35 4.26 -5.31 27.02
CA ALA A 35 3.31 -4.53 26.18
C ALA A 35 1.99 -5.28 25.96
N LEU A 36 1.98 -6.61 26.06
CA LEU A 36 0.78 -7.45 25.88
C LEU A 36 -0.17 -7.44 27.08
N GLN A 37 0.27 -6.95 28.25
CA GLN A 37 -0.58 -6.96 29.45
C GLN A 37 -1.66 -5.89 29.49
N ASP A 38 -1.60 -4.84 28.67
CA ASP A 38 -2.57 -3.74 28.66
C ASP A 38 -3.54 -3.73 27.46
N HIS A 39 -3.39 -4.67 26.53
CA HIS A 39 -4.37 -4.82 25.45
C HIS A 39 -5.36 -5.93 25.82
N GLU A 40 -6.62 -5.54 26.12
CA GLU A 40 -7.75 -6.48 26.01
C GLU A 40 -7.74 -7.03 24.57
N VAL A 41 -7.03 -8.11 24.36
CA VAL A 41 -7.15 -8.91 23.14
C VAL A 41 -8.61 -9.32 23.08
N LYS A 42 -9.40 -8.69 22.22
CA LYS A 42 -10.69 -9.23 21.84
C LYS A 42 -10.39 -10.65 21.39
N GLN A 43 -10.87 -11.65 22.13
CA GLN A 43 -10.83 -13.02 21.66
C GLN A 43 -11.67 -13.08 20.38
N LEU A 44 -10.96 -12.99 19.22
CA LEU A 44 -11.58 -13.22 17.94
C LEU A 44 -12.02 -14.68 17.91
N ASP A 45 -13.23 -14.93 17.43
CA ASP A 45 -13.68 -16.29 17.22
C ASP A 45 -12.87 -16.98 16.11
N LYS A 46 -12.89 -18.29 16.12
CA LYS A 46 -12.13 -19.12 15.17
C LYS A 46 -12.48 -18.80 13.71
N GLU A 47 -13.72 -18.46 13.43
CA GLU A 47 -14.18 -18.15 12.06
C GLU A 47 -13.64 -16.81 11.56
N THR A 48 -13.55 -15.82 12.45
CA THR A 48 -12.93 -14.52 12.18
C THR A 48 -11.44 -14.68 11.96
N ILE A 49 -10.74 -15.44 12.81
CA ILE A 49 -9.30 -15.73 12.64
C ILE A 49 -9.05 -16.37 11.28
N GLU A 50 -9.79 -17.42 10.93
CA GLU A 50 -9.68 -18.07 9.61
C GLU A 50 -9.88 -17.08 8.46
N ALA A 51 -10.85 -16.18 8.56
CA ALA A 51 -11.11 -15.17 7.52
C ALA A 51 -9.98 -14.14 7.39
N ILE A 52 -9.34 -13.76 8.50
CA ILE A 52 -8.18 -12.86 8.50
C ILE A 52 -6.97 -13.58 7.87
N GLU A 53 -6.72 -14.83 8.21
CA GLU A 53 -5.66 -15.64 7.62
C GLU A 53 -5.80 -15.76 6.11
N TYR A 54 -7.01 -16.02 5.61
CA TYR A 54 -7.30 -16.01 4.18
C TYR A 54 -7.05 -14.62 3.55
N TYR A 55 -7.53 -13.56 4.19
CA TYR A 55 -7.38 -12.20 3.69
C TYR A 55 -5.90 -11.79 3.60
N THR A 56 -5.08 -12.15 4.58
CA THR A 56 -3.66 -11.80 4.64
C THR A 56 -2.74 -12.78 3.93
N SER A 57 -3.28 -13.88 3.39
CA SER A 57 -2.51 -14.90 2.65
C SER A 57 -2.02 -14.36 1.30
N ALA A 58 -0.70 -14.42 1.09
CA ALA A 58 -0.05 -13.92 -0.11
C ALA A 58 -0.02 -14.90 -1.31
N PRO A 59 0.03 -16.24 -1.14
CA PRO A 59 0.13 -17.17 -2.26
C PRO A 59 -1.05 -17.04 -3.23
N PRO A 60 -0.78 -17.12 -4.55
CA PRO A 60 -1.84 -17.20 -5.55
C PRO A 60 -2.69 -18.47 -5.37
N VAL A 61 -3.99 -18.34 -5.53
CA VAL A 61 -4.95 -19.45 -5.42
C VAL A 61 -5.58 -19.82 -6.75
N HIS A 62 -5.74 -18.85 -7.65
CA HIS A 62 -6.27 -19.04 -8.98
C HIS A 62 -5.86 -17.85 -9.87
N ASP A 63 -5.51 -18.09 -11.14
CA ASP A 63 -5.09 -17.08 -12.12
C ASP A 63 -4.06 -16.08 -11.61
N GLY A 64 -3.12 -16.53 -10.79
CA GLY A 64 -2.08 -15.68 -10.21
C GLY A 64 -2.56 -14.69 -9.14
N LYS A 65 -3.81 -14.77 -8.71
CA LYS A 65 -4.39 -13.89 -7.68
C LYS A 65 -4.50 -14.60 -6.34
N SER A 66 -4.22 -13.87 -5.27
CA SER A 66 -4.43 -14.29 -3.88
C SER A 66 -5.88 -14.08 -3.43
N TRP A 67 -6.23 -14.63 -2.28
CA TRP A 67 -7.56 -14.47 -1.69
C TRP A 67 -7.93 -12.99 -1.49
N TYR A 68 -7.02 -12.18 -0.91
CA TYR A 68 -7.29 -10.77 -0.67
C TYR A 68 -7.56 -9.99 -1.97
N GLN A 69 -6.90 -10.38 -3.07
CA GLN A 69 -7.12 -9.74 -4.37
C GLN A 69 -8.51 -10.06 -4.89
N TYR A 70 -8.97 -11.31 -4.80
CA TYR A 70 -10.33 -11.68 -5.18
C TYR A 70 -11.37 -10.97 -4.33
N MET A 71 -11.21 -10.96 -2.99
CA MET A 71 -12.14 -10.30 -2.09
C MET A 71 -12.26 -8.81 -2.39
N ASN A 72 -11.14 -8.10 -2.50
CA ASN A 72 -11.13 -6.67 -2.77
C ASN A 72 -11.60 -6.32 -4.20
N GLN A 73 -11.22 -7.08 -5.22
CA GLN A 73 -11.68 -6.86 -6.59
C GLN A 73 -13.18 -7.10 -6.72
N PHE A 74 -13.71 -8.15 -6.07
CA PHE A 74 -15.15 -8.41 -6.05
C PHE A 74 -15.93 -7.27 -5.38
N LEU A 75 -15.51 -6.84 -4.20
CA LEU A 75 -16.14 -5.73 -3.47
C LEU A 75 -16.10 -4.41 -4.25
N ARG A 76 -15.02 -4.15 -4.98
CA ARG A 76 -14.84 -2.97 -5.83
C ARG A 76 -15.57 -3.03 -7.16
N GLY A 77 -16.10 -4.19 -7.54
CA GLY A 77 -16.72 -4.40 -8.85
C GLY A 77 -15.73 -4.48 -10.00
N LEU A 78 -14.50 -4.93 -9.75
CA LEU A 78 -13.39 -4.93 -10.70
C LEU A 78 -13.08 -6.29 -11.32
N LEU A 79 -13.83 -7.33 -10.98
CA LEU A 79 -13.67 -8.63 -11.61
C LEU A 79 -14.21 -8.62 -13.05
N PRO A 80 -13.61 -9.39 -13.97
CA PRO A 80 -14.09 -9.54 -15.34
C PRO A 80 -15.49 -10.18 -15.38
N ASN A 81 -16.08 -10.26 -16.58
CA ASN A 81 -17.35 -10.93 -16.84
C ASN A 81 -18.51 -10.44 -15.95
N GLY A 82 -18.61 -9.12 -15.74
CA GLY A 82 -19.68 -8.53 -14.94
C GLY A 82 -19.52 -8.76 -13.41
N ASN A 83 -18.29 -8.68 -12.93
CA ASN A 83 -17.93 -8.85 -11.53
C ASN A 83 -18.23 -10.24 -10.97
N LYS A 84 -17.97 -11.27 -11.78
CA LYS A 84 -18.21 -12.65 -11.38
C LYS A 84 -16.95 -13.29 -10.80
N LEU A 85 -17.10 -13.93 -9.66
CA LEU A 85 -16.08 -14.80 -9.06
C LEU A 85 -15.96 -16.11 -9.84
N PRO A 86 -14.74 -16.67 -10.00
CA PRO A 86 -14.55 -17.98 -10.59
C PRO A 86 -15.31 -19.09 -9.81
N GLU A 87 -15.98 -19.98 -10.51
CA GLU A 87 -16.61 -21.16 -9.92
C GLU A 87 -15.58 -22.27 -9.63
N GLU A 88 -14.43 -22.20 -10.33
CA GLU A 88 -13.37 -23.20 -10.27
C GLU A 88 -12.65 -23.15 -8.94
N ASN A 89 -12.20 -24.32 -8.47
CA ASN A 89 -11.45 -24.48 -7.22
C ASN A 89 -12.16 -23.93 -5.96
N GLY A 90 -13.49 -23.76 -5.98
CA GLY A 90 -14.26 -23.25 -4.85
C GLY A 90 -13.97 -21.78 -4.51
N VAL A 91 -13.40 -21.00 -5.44
CA VAL A 91 -13.03 -19.60 -5.21
C VAL A 91 -14.24 -18.77 -4.83
N LYS A 92 -15.34 -18.88 -5.56
CA LYS A 92 -16.57 -18.12 -5.29
C LYS A 92 -17.11 -18.36 -3.87
N GLU A 93 -17.26 -19.62 -3.51
CA GLU A 93 -17.80 -20.01 -2.20
C GLU A 93 -16.90 -19.52 -1.07
N THR A 94 -15.59 -19.72 -1.21
CA THR A 94 -14.60 -19.30 -0.21
C THR A 94 -14.58 -17.79 -0.05
N VAL A 95 -14.52 -17.02 -1.14
CA VAL A 95 -14.50 -15.55 -1.09
C VAL A 95 -15.75 -15.01 -0.42
N LEU A 96 -16.95 -15.48 -0.82
CA LEU A 96 -18.21 -15.00 -0.23
C LEU A 96 -18.31 -15.36 1.26
N LYS A 97 -17.87 -16.56 1.64
CA LYS A 97 -17.82 -17.00 3.04
C LYS A 97 -16.89 -16.11 3.87
N MET A 98 -15.68 -15.81 3.36
CA MET A 98 -14.71 -14.98 4.09
C MET A 98 -15.17 -13.53 4.21
N ILE A 99 -15.76 -12.94 3.15
CA ILE A 99 -16.35 -11.59 3.20
C ILE A 99 -17.44 -11.51 4.27
N ASN A 100 -18.33 -12.51 4.33
CA ASN A 100 -19.39 -12.55 5.34
C ASN A 100 -18.85 -12.63 6.77
N ARG A 101 -17.84 -13.49 7.01
CA ARG A 101 -17.20 -13.65 8.32
C ARG A 101 -16.49 -12.38 8.76
N LEU A 102 -15.70 -11.73 7.87
CA LEU A 102 -15.09 -10.43 8.17
C LEU A 102 -16.15 -9.36 8.42
N GLY A 103 -17.24 -9.33 7.66
CA GLY A 103 -18.35 -8.41 7.88
C GLY A 103 -18.92 -8.48 9.30
N ASN A 104 -19.05 -9.68 9.85
CA ASN A 104 -19.51 -9.89 11.23
C ASN A 104 -18.47 -9.39 12.26
N ALA A 105 -17.18 -9.52 11.97
CA ALA A 105 -16.10 -9.06 12.86
C ALA A 105 -16.09 -7.54 13.03
N PHE A 106 -16.51 -6.78 12.02
CA PHE A 106 -16.54 -5.31 12.06
C PHE A 106 -17.71 -4.72 12.88
N GLN A 107 -18.52 -5.52 13.51
CA GLN A 107 -19.61 -5.02 14.38
C GLN A 107 -19.10 -4.36 15.67
N GLY A 108 -17.87 -4.67 16.06
CA GLY A 108 -17.22 -4.01 17.19
C GLY A 108 -16.79 -2.58 16.84
N LYS A 109 -16.80 -1.69 17.83
CA LYS A 109 -16.33 -0.31 17.72
C LYS A 109 -15.00 -0.15 18.44
N GLN A 110 -14.12 0.69 17.89
CA GLN A 110 -12.91 1.10 18.59
C GLN A 110 -13.23 1.86 19.87
N LYS A 111 -12.56 1.52 20.96
CA LYS A 111 -12.72 2.17 22.27
C LYS A 111 -11.94 3.47 22.40
N GLU A 112 -11.02 3.73 21.48
CA GLU A 112 -10.13 4.89 21.50
C GLU A 112 -9.84 5.43 20.09
N THR A 113 -9.45 6.69 20.02
CA THR A 113 -8.98 7.31 18.78
C THR A 113 -7.60 6.80 18.44
N LYS A 114 -7.39 6.31 17.21
CA LYS A 114 -6.12 5.81 16.71
C LYS A 114 -5.63 6.61 15.52
N ARG A 115 -4.31 6.79 15.40
CA ARG A 115 -3.69 7.30 14.19
C ARG A 115 -3.21 6.13 13.34
N VAL A 116 -3.63 6.10 12.08
CA VAL A 116 -3.29 5.07 11.11
C VAL A 116 -2.87 5.69 9.79
N TYR A 117 -2.17 4.94 8.97
CA TYR A 117 -1.55 5.42 7.75
C TYR A 117 -1.83 4.48 6.60
N ARG A 118 -1.96 5.04 5.40
CA ARG A 118 -2.09 4.27 4.17
C ARG A 118 -1.45 4.98 2.99
N GLY A 119 -0.60 4.26 2.25
CA GLY A 119 -0.16 4.65 0.93
C GLY A 119 -1.15 4.15 -0.12
N LEU A 120 -1.56 5.01 -1.05
CA LEU A 120 -2.46 4.63 -2.15
C LEU A 120 -2.24 5.49 -3.39
N ASN A 121 -2.75 5.00 -4.53
CA ASN A 121 -2.78 5.78 -5.75
C ASN A 121 -4.14 6.50 -5.88
N LEU A 122 -4.17 7.77 -5.56
CA LEU A 122 -5.39 8.59 -5.67
C LEU A 122 -5.85 8.80 -7.10
N ARG A 123 -4.98 8.61 -8.10
CA ARG A 123 -5.36 8.71 -9.51
C ARG A 123 -6.46 7.70 -9.87
N ASP A 124 -6.43 6.54 -9.25
CA ASP A 124 -7.44 5.50 -9.49
C ASP A 124 -8.83 5.89 -8.98
N VAL A 125 -8.87 6.80 -8.00
CA VAL A 125 -10.11 7.26 -7.36
C VAL A 125 -10.57 8.62 -7.89
N PHE A 126 -9.65 9.58 -8.07
CA PHE A 126 -9.97 10.98 -8.37
C PHE A 126 -9.47 11.43 -9.76
N LYS A 127 -9.23 10.53 -10.66
CA LYS A 127 -8.74 10.63 -12.05
C LYS A 127 -8.23 12.01 -12.53
N GLU A 128 -9.14 12.97 -12.69
CA GLU A 128 -8.84 14.28 -13.30
C GLU A 128 -8.27 15.33 -12.32
N LYS A 129 -8.36 15.07 -11.01
CA LYS A 129 -7.96 16.04 -9.98
C LYS A 129 -6.55 15.82 -9.45
N ILE A 130 -5.84 14.83 -9.97
CA ILE A 130 -4.54 14.44 -9.42
C ILE A 130 -3.43 15.47 -9.68
N ASP A 131 -3.56 16.26 -10.75
CA ASP A 131 -2.59 17.31 -11.06
C ASP A 131 -2.75 18.55 -10.15
N GLN A 132 -3.85 18.61 -9.42
CA GLN A 132 -4.16 19.63 -8.41
C GLN A 132 -4.62 18.96 -7.11
N PRO A 133 -3.73 18.26 -6.39
CA PRO A 133 -4.10 17.45 -5.22
C PRO A 133 -4.72 18.27 -4.10
N GLU A 134 -4.40 19.57 -3.98
CA GLU A 134 -5.03 20.51 -3.05
C GLU A 134 -6.55 20.64 -3.27
N SER A 135 -7.03 20.40 -4.49
CA SER A 135 -8.47 20.42 -4.81
C SER A 135 -9.25 19.25 -4.18
N LEU A 136 -8.54 18.25 -3.65
CA LEU A 136 -9.13 17.11 -2.94
C LEU A 136 -9.37 17.39 -1.45
N VAL A 137 -8.88 18.52 -0.93
CA VAL A 137 -9.21 18.95 0.43
C VAL A 137 -10.71 19.23 0.52
N GLY A 138 -11.37 18.64 1.50
CA GLY A 138 -12.83 18.65 1.65
C GLY A 138 -13.55 17.46 0.96
N ALA A 139 -12.84 16.68 0.13
CA ALA A 139 -13.41 15.48 -0.46
C ALA A 139 -13.49 14.32 0.55
N VAL A 140 -14.30 13.33 0.20
CA VAL A 140 -14.40 12.07 0.92
C VAL A 140 -13.79 10.97 0.06
N TYR A 141 -12.74 10.34 0.56
CA TYR A 141 -12.22 9.09 0.01
C TYR A 141 -13.03 7.93 0.59
N SER A 142 -13.45 7.01 -0.26
CA SER A 142 -14.10 5.77 0.19
C SER A 142 -13.62 4.62 -0.70
N ASP A 143 -13.13 3.55 -0.05
CA ASP A 143 -12.81 2.31 -0.73
C ASP A 143 -13.99 1.34 -0.62
N LYS A 144 -14.44 0.80 -1.74
CA LYS A 144 -15.48 -0.23 -1.76
C LYS A 144 -14.96 -1.59 -1.29
N GLY A 145 -13.63 -1.80 -1.32
CA GLY A 145 -12.96 -2.92 -0.69
C GLY A 145 -12.60 -2.62 0.76
N TYR A 146 -11.89 -3.53 1.39
CA TYR A 146 -11.35 -3.31 2.72
C TYR A 146 -10.28 -2.21 2.69
N LEU A 147 -10.35 -1.31 3.66
CA LEU A 147 -9.32 -0.29 3.86
C LEU A 147 -8.27 -0.82 4.85
N SER A 148 -7.21 -1.39 4.32
CA SER A 148 -6.04 -1.81 5.08
C SER A 148 -5.18 -0.59 5.41
N THR A 149 -4.81 -0.44 6.67
CA THR A 149 -3.97 0.66 7.18
C THR A 149 -2.93 0.11 8.14
N SER A 150 -1.88 0.87 8.40
CA SER A 150 -0.87 0.52 9.40
C SER A 150 -0.83 1.58 10.50
N ARG A 151 -0.56 1.17 11.74
CA ARG A 151 -0.24 2.11 12.84
C ARG A 151 1.15 2.70 12.66
N GLN A 152 2.02 2.07 11.86
CA GLN A 152 3.36 2.57 11.58
C GLN A 152 3.39 3.40 10.30
N ARG A 153 3.66 4.70 10.44
CA ARG A 153 3.84 5.61 9.29
C ARG A 153 4.92 5.11 8.33
N LYS A 154 6.02 4.62 8.86
CA LYS A 154 7.13 4.08 8.06
C LYS A 154 6.70 2.97 7.12
N LYS A 155 5.89 2.02 7.58
CA LYS A 155 5.39 0.91 6.75
C LYS A 155 4.59 1.41 5.55
N SER A 156 3.69 2.37 5.77
CA SER A 156 2.91 2.97 4.68
C SER A 156 3.76 3.78 3.72
N VAL A 157 4.79 4.46 4.22
CA VAL A 157 5.76 5.18 3.39
C VAL A 157 6.60 4.20 2.57
N ASP A 158 7.13 3.15 3.18
CA ASP A 158 7.92 2.13 2.49
C ASP A 158 7.09 1.45 1.38
N PHE A 159 5.85 1.07 1.69
CA PHE A 159 4.93 0.53 0.70
C PHE A 159 4.68 1.51 -0.46
N LEU A 160 4.42 2.78 -0.15
CA LEU A 160 4.19 3.82 -1.14
C LEU A 160 5.41 4.03 -2.05
N GLN A 161 6.61 4.12 -1.47
CA GLN A 161 7.85 4.34 -2.22
C GLN A 161 8.15 3.19 -3.17
N TYR A 162 8.13 1.95 -2.68
CA TYR A 162 8.56 0.78 -3.44
C TYR A 162 7.51 0.25 -4.42
N SER A 163 6.22 0.34 -4.07
CA SER A 163 5.16 -0.20 -4.93
C SER A 163 4.55 0.80 -5.90
N GLY A 164 4.75 2.09 -5.68
CA GLY A 164 4.08 3.13 -6.45
C GLY A 164 4.97 4.26 -6.92
N VAL A 165 5.56 5.02 -6.00
CA VAL A 165 6.31 6.26 -6.33
C VAL A 165 7.52 5.95 -7.18
N TRP A 166 8.26 4.90 -6.87
CA TRP A 166 9.43 4.47 -7.63
C TRP A 166 9.07 4.12 -9.08
N TYR A 167 8.04 3.28 -9.28
CA TYR A 167 7.59 2.92 -10.63
C TYR A 167 7.05 4.12 -11.40
N SER A 168 6.31 5.02 -10.76
CA SER A 168 5.86 6.27 -11.39
C SER A 168 7.03 7.15 -11.83
N ALA A 169 8.09 7.23 -11.00
CA ALA A 169 9.29 7.98 -11.33
C ALA A 169 10.01 7.39 -12.55
N VAL A 170 10.19 6.07 -12.57
CA VAL A 170 10.79 5.35 -13.71
C VAL A 170 9.98 5.56 -14.99
N GLN A 171 8.66 5.38 -14.93
CA GLN A 171 7.78 5.58 -16.07
C GLN A 171 7.87 7.02 -16.61
N ARG A 172 7.85 8.00 -15.71
CA ARG A 172 7.99 9.42 -16.11
C ARG A 172 9.33 9.72 -16.76
N PHE A 173 10.41 9.13 -16.24
CA PHE A 173 11.73 9.25 -16.84
C PHE A 173 11.78 8.65 -18.25
N ILE A 174 11.20 7.47 -18.45
CA ILE A 174 11.12 6.82 -19.76
C ILE A 174 10.38 7.73 -20.76
N GLU A 175 9.20 8.24 -20.41
CA GLU A 175 8.38 9.11 -21.26
C GLU A 175 9.14 10.37 -21.73
N ILE A 176 9.88 11.00 -20.81
CA ILE A 176 10.67 12.19 -21.12
C ILE A 176 11.80 11.84 -22.06
N ARG A 177 12.54 10.77 -21.78
CA ARG A 177 13.72 10.35 -22.59
C ARG A 177 13.32 9.78 -23.95
N GLN A 178 12.14 9.18 -24.08
CA GLN A 178 11.61 8.76 -25.38
C GLN A 178 11.34 9.96 -26.29
N LYS A 179 10.83 11.06 -25.74
CA LYS A 179 10.57 12.30 -26.46
C LYS A 179 11.85 13.08 -26.78
N ASN A 180 12.75 13.16 -25.80
CA ASN A 180 14.03 13.85 -25.91
C ASN A 180 15.14 13.05 -25.22
N PRO A 181 15.96 12.28 -25.97
CA PRO A 181 17.04 11.45 -25.40
C PRO A 181 18.10 12.22 -24.60
N GLN A 182 18.21 13.51 -24.77
CA GLN A 182 19.15 14.37 -24.05
C GLN A 182 18.51 15.07 -22.83
N ALA A 183 17.21 14.90 -22.61
CA ALA A 183 16.54 15.51 -21.47
C ALA A 183 17.14 15.01 -20.16
N PRO A 184 17.38 15.88 -19.17
CA PRO A 184 17.75 15.46 -17.82
C PRO A 184 16.61 14.69 -17.16
N PRO A 185 16.88 13.94 -16.08
CA PRO A 185 15.81 13.40 -15.22
C PRO A 185 14.88 14.52 -14.75
N PRO A 186 13.58 14.25 -14.58
CA PRO A 186 12.64 15.28 -14.16
C PRO A 186 13.02 15.85 -12.79
N GLU A 187 13.16 17.16 -12.71
CA GLU A 187 13.53 17.83 -11.45
C GLU A 187 12.40 17.77 -10.41
N LYS A 188 11.16 17.86 -10.90
CA LYS A 188 9.97 17.78 -10.05
C LYS A 188 8.80 17.24 -10.84
N PHE A 189 8.04 16.32 -10.28
CA PHE A 189 6.70 15.99 -10.73
C PHE A 189 5.84 15.49 -9.57
N ILE A 190 4.54 15.75 -9.66
CA ILE A 190 3.56 15.29 -8.69
C ILE A 190 3.16 13.87 -9.07
N THR A 191 3.33 12.92 -8.14
CA THR A 191 2.85 11.55 -8.33
C THR A 191 1.37 11.43 -7.98
N GLY A 192 0.66 10.50 -8.62
CA GLY A 192 -0.66 10.07 -8.20
C GLY A 192 -0.69 9.29 -6.89
N HIS A 193 0.47 8.77 -6.47
CA HIS A 193 0.61 8.10 -5.19
C HIS A 193 0.68 9.12 -4.06
N SER A 194 -0.06 8.84 -2.99
CA SER A 194 -0.24 9.75 -1.86
C SER A 194 -0.22 8.99 -0.56
N LEU A 195 0.20 9.65 0.51
CA LEU A 195 0.09 9.15 1.86
C LEU A 195 -1.16 9.72 2.52
N LEU A 196 -2.01 8.86 3.07
CA LEU A 196 -3.07 9.25 3.99
C LEU A 196 -2.59 9.06 5.42
N GLU A 197 -2.64 10.12 6.21
CA GLU A 197 -2.50 10.10 7.66
C GLU A 197 -3.90 10.28 8.27
N ILE A 198 -4.44 9.21 8.83
CA ILE A 198 -5.85 9.11 9.19
C ILE A 198 -6.00 9.09 10.70
N THR A 199 -6.84 9.97 11.23
CA THR A 199 -7.34 9.88 12.60
C THR A 199 -8.63 9.05 12.57
N ALA A 200 -8.56 7.80 13.03
CA ALA A 200 -9.72 6.96 13.25
C ALA A 200 -10.28 7.25 14.63
N ARG A 201 -11.46 7.87 14.69
CA ARG A 201 -12.08 8.29 15.95
C ARG A 201 -12.56 7.10 16.77
N GLU A 202 -12.68 7.31 18.07
CA GLU A 202 -13.46 6.42 18.92
C GLU A 202 -14.85 6.16 18.28
N GLY A 203 -15.26 4.90 18.29
CA GLY A 203 -16.49 4.46 17.64
C GLY A 203 -16.33 4.03 16.17
N ALA A 204 -15.18 4.25 15.54
CA ALA A 204 -14.89 3.70 14.21
C ALA A 204 -14.84 2.17 14.24
N HIS A 205 -15.26 1.53 13.14
CA HIS A 205 -15.29 0.07 13.01
C HIS A 205 -13.97 -0.48 12.44
N GLY A 206 -12.88 -0.36 13.20
CA GLY A 206 -11.58 -0.91 12.84
C GLY A 206 -11.29 -2.23 13.55
N LEU A 207 -10.74 -3.19 12.83
CA LEU A 207 -10.30 -4.49 13.33
C LEU A 207 -8.78 -4.53 13.36
N ASP A 208 -8.21 -4.64 14.56
CA ASP A 208 -6.78 -4.87 14.74
C ASP A 208 -6.46 -6.34 14.45
N ILE A 209 -5.64 -6.58 13.43
CA ILE A 209 -5.37 -7.94 12.94
C ILE A 209 -3.90 -8.35 13.10
N GLU A 210 -3.08 -7.54 13.76
CA GLU A 210 -1.62 -7.78 13.89
C GLU A 210 -1.30 -9.15 14.47
N ASP A 211 -2.06 -9.61 15.46
CA ASP A 211 -1.78 -10.88 16.17
C ASP A 211 -2.16 -12.13 15.34
N VAL A 212 -2.98 -11.97 14.30
CA VAL A 212 -3.52 -13.08 13.49
C VAL A 212 -3.15 -12.98 12.01
N THR A 213 -2.49 -11.91 11.59
CA THR A 213 -2.08 -11.72 10.20
C THR A 213 -0.97 -12.69 9.79
N GLN A 214 -1.01 -13.15 8.54
CA GLN A 214 0.09 -13.93 7.92
C GLN A 214 1.33 -13.07 7.64
N VAL A 215 1.21 -11.72 7.70
CA VAL A 215 2.28 -10.75 7.44
C VAL A 215 2.58 -9.98 8.71
N ALA A 216 3.45 -10.58 9.55
CA ALA A 216 3.81 -9.98 10.82
C ALA A 216 4.57 -8.65 10.68
N GLY A 217 4.33 -7.72 11.61
CA GLY A 217 5.04 -6.42 11.72
C GLY A 217 4.46 -5.32 10.87
N GLU A 218 3.28 -5.49 10.29
CA GLU A 218 2.56 -4.42 9.59
C GLU A 218 1.74 -3.55 10.53
N GLU A 219 1.49 -4.01 11.76
CA GLU A 219 0.60 -3.36 12.74
C GLU A 219 -0.71 -2.93 12.09
N GLU A 220 -1.32 -3.88 11.38
CA GLU A 220 -2.42 -3.60 10.48
C GLU A 220 -3.73 -3.40 11.26
N ILE A 221 -4.43 -2.32 10.90
CA ILE A 221 -5.84 -2.11 11.24
C ILE A 221 -6.64 -2.14 9.95
N LEU A 222 -7.56 -3.08 9.89
CA LEU A 222 -8.46 -3.26 8.75
C LEU A 222 -9.80 -2.58 9.03
N PHE A 223 -10.27 -1.78 8.06
CA PHE A 223 -11.60 -1.16 8.11
C PHE A 223 -12.53 -1.81 7.08
N PRO A 224 -13.85 -1.85 7.35
CA PRO A 224 -14.83 -2.49 6.48
C PRO A 224 -14.96 -1.79 5.13
N PRO A 225 -15.49 -2.50 4.12
CA PRO A 225 -15.84 -1.91 2.84
C PRO A 225 -16.76 -0.69 2.98
N GLY A 226 -16.50 0.33 2.19
CA GLY A 226 -17.28 1.57 2.23
C GLY A 226 -16.86 2.55 3.34
N THR A 227 -15.81 2.25 4.11
CA THR A 227 -15.27 3.20 5.10
C THR A 227 -14.93 4.52 4.42
N ARG A 228 -15.38 5.61 5.04
CA ARG A 228 -15.24 6.97 4.52
C ARG A 228 -14.14 7.71 5.27
N VAL A 229 -13.18 8.25 4.52
CA VAL A 229 -12.10 9.10 5.03
C VAL A 229 -12.34 10.53 4.55
N TYR A 230 -12.57 11.44 5.49
CA TYR A 230 -12.77 12.85 5.22
C TYR A 230 -11.42 13.55 5.14
N LEU A 231 -11.03 14.00 3.94
CA LEU A 231 -9.75 14.68 3.70
C LEU A 231 -9.88 16.16 4.08
N HIS A 232 -9.21 16.59 5.14
CA HIS A 232 -9.41 17.97 5.66
C HIS A 232 -8.20 18.89 5.47
N SER A 233 -7.02 18.35 5.18
CA SER A 233 -5.84 19.15 4.83
C SER A 233 -4.86 18.34 4.00
N MET A 234 -3.93 19.03 3.33
CA MET A 234 -2.90 18.40 2.51
C MET A 234 -1.61 19.24 2.58
N GLN A 235 -0.49 18.55 2.54
CA GLN A 235 0.83 19.14 2.34
C GLN A 235 1.62 18.34 1.30
N MET A 236 2.52 19.01 0.56
CA MET A 236 3.43 18.35 -0.35
C MET A 236 4.69 17.93 0.39
N SER A 237 5.11 16.69 0.15
CA SER A 237 6.36 16.15 0.62
C SER A 237 7.29 15.88 -0.55
N ASN A 238 8.56 16.27 -0.42
CA ASN A 238 9.58 15.96 -1.43
C ASN A 238 10.22 14.62 -1.13
N CYS A 239 10.35 13.80 -2.16
CA CYS A 239 10.99 12.50 -2.10
C CYS A 239 12.03 12.40 -3.22
N ARG A 240 13.27 12.03 -2.88
CA ARG A 240 14.31 11.74 -3.86
C ARG A 240 14.35 10.25 -4.13
N ILE A 241 14.07 9.86 -5.36
CA ILE A 241 14.09 8.47 -5.82
C ILE A 241 15.44 8.21 -6.50
N THR A 242 16.12 7.18 -6.04
CA THR A 242 17.32 6.65 -6.70
C THR A 242 16.92 5.47 -7.57
N VAL A 243 17.32 5.49 -8.82
CA VAL A 243 17.09 4.39 -9.77
C VAL A 243 18.46 3.91 -10.25
N SER A 244 18.88 2.73 -9.80
CA SER A 244 20.07 2.09 -10.34
C SER A 244 19.79 1.55 -11.74
N ARG A 245 20.85 1.41 -12.56
CA ARG A 245 20.69 0.81 -13.89
C ARG A 245 20.17 -0.62 -13.81
N GLU A 246 20.63 -1.39 -12.85
CA GLU A 246 20.20 -2.77 -12.65
C GLU A 246 18.70 -2.87 -12.39
N ASP A 247 18.16 -2.02 -11.49
CA ASP A 247 16.74 -2.04 -11.16
C ASP A 247 15.89 -1.46 -12.28
N PHE A 248 16.40 -0.47 -13.00
CA PHE A 248 15.75 0.02 -14.22
C PHE A 248 15.59 -1.11 -15.23
N VAL A 249 16.65 -1.87 -15.52
CA VAL A 249 16.61 -3.01 -16.44
C VAL A 249 15.59 -4.07 -15.97
N LYS A 250 15.61 -4.41 -14.69
CA LYS A 250 14.64 -5.35 -14.10
C LYS A 250 13.19 -4.87 -14.22
N ALA A 251 12.95 -3.58 -13.95
CA ALA A 251 11.61 -3.01 -13.98
C ALA A 251 11.03 -2.89 -15.39
N VAL A 252 11.89 -2.60 -16.36
CA VAL A 252 11.49 -2.45 -17.76
C VAL A 252 11.31 -3.82 -18.42
N GLY A 253 12.14 -4.79 -18.07
CA GLY A 253 12.12 -6.13 -18.67
C GLY A 253 12.21 -6.06 -20.19
N ASN A 254 11.32 -6.77 -20.89
CA ASN A 254 11.28 -6.84 -22.35
C ASN A 254 10.47 -5.72 -23.02
N ARG A 255 10.01 -4.70 -22.27
CA ARG A 255 9.19 -3.61 -22.80
C ARG A 255 9.96 -2.62 -23.66
N LEU A 256 11.27 -2.55 -23.50
CA LEU A 256 12.18 -1.74 -24.32
C LEU A 256 13.20 -2.63 -25.00
N SER A 257 13.53 -2.32 -26.26
CA SER A 257 14.66 -2.94 -26.94
C SER A 257 16.00 -2.55 -26.26
N PRO A 258 17.06 -3.35 -26.43
CA PRO A 258 18.38 -2.99 -25.91
C PRO A 258 18.89 -1.60 -26.38
N GLN A 259 18.55 -1.23 -27.61
CA GLN A 259 18.92 0.08 -28.18
C GLN A 259 18.15 1.23 -27.54
N GLU A 260 16.83 1.05 -27.30
CA GLU A 260 16.02 2.03 -26.60
C GLU A 260 16.46 2.16 -25.14
N MET A 261 16.77 1.03 -24.50
CA MET A 261 17.26 1.02 -23.13
C MET A 261 18.56 1.80 -22.99
N GLU A 262 19.53 1.59 -23.90
CA GLU A 262 20.79 2.32 -23.91
C GLU A 262 20.60 3.81 -24.19
N ARG A 263 19.65 4.16 -25.04
CA ARG A 263 19.29 5.56 -25.32
C ARG A 263 18.65 6.27 -24.12
N ILE A 264 17.79 5.57 -23.39
CA ILE A 264 17.05 6.13 -22.25
C ILE A 264 17.94 6.19 -21.00
N PHE A 265 18.61 5.08 -20.70
CA PHE A 265 19.50 4.94 -19.54
C PHE A 265 20.85 4.37 -19.99
N PRO A 266 21.81 5.23 -20.39
CA PRO A 266 23.10 4.80 -20.89
C PRO A 266 23.83 3.86 -19.91
N SER A 267 24.54 2.87 -20.44
CA SER A 267 25.33 1.93 -19.63
C SER A 267 26.47 2.60 -18.85
N SER A 268 26.88 3.79 -19.28
CA SER A 268 27.83 4.64 -18.56
C SER A 268 27.28 5.25 -17.27
N TRP A 269 25.96 5.19 -17.05
CA TRP A 269 25.31 5.72 -15.86
C TRP A 269 25.06 4.59 -14.85
N ASN A 270 25.55 4.75 -13.64
CA ASN A 270 25.30 3.78 -12.56
C ASN A 270 23.91 3.96 -11.95
N ALA A 271 23.51 5.19 -11.77
CA ALA A 271 22.19 5.55 -11.21
C ALA A 271 21.74 6.93 -11.70
N ILE A 272 20.43 7.17 -11.63
CA ILE A 272 19.81 8.48 -11.78
C ILE A 272 19.05 8.84 -10.52
N TYR A 273 18.83 10.13 -10.31
CA TYR A 273 18.07 10.68 -9.19
C TYR A 273 16.88 11.47 -9.71
N ILE A 274 15.70 11.18 -9.18
CA ILE A 274 14.45 11.83 -9.59
C ILE A 274 13.81 12.42 -8.36
N ASN A 275 13.49 13.72 -8.38
CA ASN A 275 12.76 14.38 -7.31
C ASN A 275 11.26 14.28 -7.59
N VAL A 276 10.53 13.72 -6.62
CA VAL A 276 9.09 13.48 -6.71
C VAL A 276 8.38 14.24 -5.60
N GLN A 277 7.27 14.89 -5.93
CA GLN A 277 6.39 15.47 -4.94
C GLN A 277 5.25 14.51 -4.65
N VAL A 278 5.12 14.14 -3.37
CA VAL A 278 4.11 13.20 -2.87
C VAL A 278 3.11 13.97 -2.02
N PRO A 279 1.82 14.01 -2.39
CA PRO A 279 0.79 14.58 -1.54
C PRO A 279 0.61 13.76 -0.27
N VAL A 280 0.58 14.44 0.87
CA VAL A 280 0.28 13.85 2.19
C VAL A 280 -1.01 14.48 2.69
N PHE A 281 -2.07 13.68 2.76
CA PHE A 281 -3.37 14.12 3.22
C PHE A 281 -3.59 13.77 4.68
N GLN A 282 -4.13 14.71 5.44
CA GLN A 282 -4.70 14.47 6.75
C GLN A 282 -6.18 14.14 6.60
N GLY A 283 -6.61 13.00 7.12
CA GLY A 283 -7.99 12.53 7.01
C GLY A 283 -8.56 12.06 8.35
N GLU A 284 -9.86 11.84 8.38
CA GLU A 284 -10.59 11.38 9.56
C GLU A 284 -11.62 10.30 9.19
N ILE A 285 -11.65 9.21 9.96
CA ILE A 285 -12.73 8.23 10.01
C ILE A 285 -13.54 8.49 11.29
N ARG A 286 -14.86 8.66 11.14
CA ARG A 286 -15.83 8.93 12.23
C ARG A 286 -16.66 7.72 12.54
#